data_384c60022c8e03f5bfa6af3f9e112077
#
_entry.id   384c60022c8e03f5bfa6af3f9e112077
#
_cell.length_a   1.000
_cell.length_b   1.000
_cell.length_c   1.000
_cell.angle_alpha   90.00
_cell.angle_beta   90.00
_cell.angle_gamma   90.00
#
_symmetry.space_group_name_H-M   'P 1'
#
loop_
_entity.id
_entity.type
_entity.pdbx_description
1 polymer ?
#
loop_
_entity_poly.entity_id
_entity_poly.type
_entity_poly.pdbx_seq_one_letter_code
_entity_poly.pdbx_strand_id
1 'polypeptide(L)'
;AAATGLPVCLMHMLGEPGDMQDNPHYQDVTREVGEFLVERMAQCASVGIPAERIILDPGFGFAKTLQHNLSLFKHMEVLHALGRPLLVGVSRKSMIGQALNRPVGERLHGGLALAALASFKGARILRVHDVAETVDVVRMIAAVESAE
;
A
#
# COMPACT_ATOMS: atom_id res chain seq x y z
N ALA A 1 7.68 -16.08 12.53
CA ALA A 1 7.03 -14.84 12.95
C ALA A 1 6.30 -14.99 14.29
N ALA A 2 5.54 -16.10 14.52
CA ALA A 2 4.78 -16.29 15.77
C ALA A 2 5.67 -16.19 17.03
N ALA A 3 6.81 -16.90 17.03
CA ALA A 3 7.71 -16.98 18.19
C ALA A 3 8.50 -15.68 18.48
N THR A 4 8.61 -14.74 17.54
CA THR A 4 9.45 -13.55 17.72
C THR A 4 8.79 -12.40 18.45
N GLY A 5 7.44 -12.39 18.54
CA GLY A 5 6.70 -11.25 19.08
C GLY A 5 6.68 -9.98 18.22
N LEU A 6 7.36 -9.97 17.07
CA LEU A 6 7.46 -8.80 16.19
C LEU A 6 6.20 -8.56 15.34
N PRO A 7 5.91 -7.32 14.93
CA PRO A 7 4.87 -7.04 13.94
C PRO A 7 5.12 -7.79 12.62
N VAL A 8 4.03 -8.14 11.94
CA VAL A 8 4.04 -8.83 10.65
C VAL A 8 3.33 -7.99 9.62
N CYS A 9 4.00 -7.70 8.51
CA CYS A 9 3.38 -7.03 7.37
C CYS A 9 2.92 -8.09 6.37
N LEU A 10 1.62 -8.12 6.10
CA LEU A 10 1.00 -8.97 5.09
C LEU A 10 0.82 -8.17 3.82
N MET A 11 1.52 -8.58 2.75
CA MET A 11 1.44 -7.89 1.46
C MET A 11 0.71 -8.76 0.44
N HIS A 12 -0.22 -8.13 -0.32
CA HIS A 12 -0.87 -8.78 -1.45
C HIS A 12 0.06 -8.84 -2.66
N MET A 13 0.21 -10.03 -3.20
CA MET A 13 0.83 -10.30 -4.50
C MET A 13 0.12 -11.51 -5.14
N LEU A 14 -0.18 -11.43 -6.43
CA LEU A 14 -0.68 -12.55 -7.21
C LEU A 14 0.49 -13.15 -8.01
N GLY A 15 0.60 -14.50 -8.07
CA GLY A 15 1.72 -15.18 -8.72
C GLY A 15 3.04 -15.08 -7.96
N GLU A 16 4.14 -15.37 -8.65
CA GLU A 16 5.50 -15.29 -8.10
C GLU A 16 6.26 -14.09 -8.69
N PRO A 17 7.36 -13.63 -8.07
CA PRO A 17 8.13 -12.46 -8.55
C PRO A 17 8.60 -12.57 -10.01
N GLY A 18 8.75 -13.78 -10.55
CA GLY A 18 9.21 -14.02 -11.91
C GLY A 18 8.14 -13.86 -13.00
N ASP A 19 6.87 -14.10 -12.67
CA ASP A 19 5.74 -14.12 -13.61
C ASP A 19 4.59 -13.18 -13.24
N MET A 20 4.63 -12.57 -12.06
CA MET A 20 3.53 -11.76 -11.50
C MET A 20 3.09 -10.58 -12.39
N GLN A 21 3.91 -10.13 -13.34
CA GLN A 21 3.59 -9.04 -14.26
C GLN A 21 3.02 -9.53 -15.60
N ASP A 22 3.03 -10.85 -15.83
CA ASP A 22 2.55 -11.46 -17.06
C ASP A 22 1.02 -11.56 -17.02
N ASN A 23 0.36 -10.50 -17.51
CA ASN A 23 -1.10 -10.41 -17.66
C ASN A 23 -1.90 -10.53 -16.34
N PRO A 24 -1.65 -9.69 -15.31
CA PRO A 24 -2.42 -9.71 -14.07
C PRO A 24 -3.89 -9.38 -14.36
N HIS A 25 -4.80 -10.23 -13.89
CA HIS A 25 -6.24 -10.09 -14.11
C HIS A 25 -7.00 -10.02 -12.78
N TYR A 26 -7.90 -9.04 -12.68
CA TYR A 26 -8.84 -8.86 -11.57
C TYR A 26 -10.21 -8.48 -12.15
N GLN A 27 -11.28 -8.99 -11.56
CA GLN A 27 -12.63 -8.49 -11.78
C GLN A 27 -12.86 -7.21 -10.97
N ASP A 28 -12.44 -7.23 -9.70
CA ASP A 28 -12.42 -6.10 -8.79
C ASP A 28 -11.16 -6.18 -7.91
N VAL A 29 -10.16 -5.40 -8.29
CA VAL A 29 -8.86 -5.43 -7.62
C VAL A 29 -8.95 -5.05 -6.14
N THR A 30 -9.85 -4.14 -5.74
CA THR A 30 -9.96 -3.70 -4.35
C THR A 30 -10.59 -4.79 -3.49
N ARG A 31 -11.65 -5.42 -3.98
CA ARG A 31 -12.32 -6.51 -3.30
C ARG A 31 -11.40 -7.73 -3.17
N GLU A 32 -10.77 -8.15 -4.27
CA GLU A 32 -9.90 -9.34 -4.29
C GLU A 32 -8.65 -9.17 -3.43
N VAL A 33 -8.06 -7.97 -3.40
CA VAL A 33 -6.97 -7.63 -2.45
C VAL A 33 -7.46 -7.71 -1.01
N GLY A 34 -8.65 -7.21 -0.72
CA GLY A 34 -9.26 -7.27 0.60
C GLY A 34 -9.50 -8.71 1.05
N GLU A 35 -10.11 -9.54 0.20
CA GLU A 35 -10.37 -10.97 0.47
C GLU A 35 -9.08 -11.74 0.75
N PHE A 36 -8.03 -11.52 -0.06
CA PHE A 36 -6.71 -12.10 0.17
C PHE A 36 -6.14 -11.72 1.55
N LEU A 37 -6.20 -10.43 1.91
CA LEU A 37 -5.66 -9.96 3.18
C LEU A 37 -6.44 -10.56 4.37
N VAL A 38 -7.77 -10.70 4.27
CA VAL A 38 -8.60 -11.38 5.28
C VAL A 38 -8.16 -12.83 5.47
N GLU A 39 -7.97 -13.57 4.37
CA GLU A 39 -7.50 -14.95 4.43
C GLU A 39 -6.13 -15.04 5.10
N ARG A 40 -5.18 -14.16 4.77
CA ARG A 40 -3.84 -14.14 5.39
C ARG A 40 -3.90 -13.77 6.87
N MET A 41 -4.79 -12.87 7.28
CA MET A 41 -5.02 -12.57 8.69
C MET A 41 -5.54 -13.81 9.45
N ALA A 42 -6.48 -14.55 8.87
CA ALA A 42 -6.99 -15.79 9.48
C ALA A 42 -5.89 -16.86 9.64
N GLN A 43 -5.00 -16.99 8.62
CA GLN A 43 -3.84 -17.90 8.72
C GLN A 43 -2.86 -17.44 9.81
N CYS A 44 -2.63 -16.14 9.99
CA CYS A 44 -1.82 -15.63 11.10
C CYS A 44 -2.43 -15.97 12.45
N ALA A 45 -3.74 -15.79 12.60
CA ALA A 45 -4.44 -16.11 13.84
C ALA A 45 -4.36 -17.60 14.18
N SER A 46 -4.47 -18.49 13.19
CA SER A 46 -4.41 -19.96 13.40
C SER A 46 -3.06 -20.46 13.93
N VAL A 47 -1.99 -19.67 13.73
CA VAL A 47 -0.64 -19.98 14.25
C VAL A 47 -0.24 -19.08 15.44
N GLY A 48 -1.21 -18.41 16.06
CA GLY A 48 -1.02 -17.63 17.28
C GLY A 48 -0.41 -16.23 17.09
N ILE A 49 -0.51 -15.64 15.89
CA ILE A 49 -0.14 -14.24 15.66
C ILE A 49 -1.38 -13.38 15.89
N PRO A 50 -1.42 -12.56 16.95
CA PRO A 50 -2.59 -11.75 17.26
C PRO A 50 -2.75 -10.59 16.25
N ALA A 51 -3.99 -10.16 16.04
CA ALA A 51 -4.35 -9.17 15.04
C ALA A 51 -3.64 -7.81 15.24
N GLU A 52 -3.35 -7.44 16.50
CA GLU A 52 -2.66 -6.19 16.86
C GLU A 52 -1.23 -6.10 16.32
N ARG A 53 -0.64 -7.22 15.94
CA ARG A 53 0.70 -7.32 15.35
C ARG A 53 0.68 -7.28 13.83
N ILE A 54 -0.49 -7.20 13.19
CA ILE A 54 -0.62 -7.26 11.73
C ILE A 54 -0.67 -5.86 11.15
N ILE A 55 0.14 -5.65 10.11
CA ILE A 55 0.14 -4.50 9.21
C ILE A 55 -0.25 -5.01 7.83
N LEU A 56 -1.07 -4.28 7.09
CA LEU A 56 -1.53 -4.65 5.75
C LEU A 56 -0.86 -3.78 4.69
N ASP A 57 -0.32 -4.40 3.64
CA ASP A 57 0.20 -3.73 2.45
C ASP A 57 -0.63 -4.19 1.23
N PRO A 58 -1.34 -3.30 0.55
CA PRO A 58 -2.12 -3.65 -0.65
C PRO A 58 -1.27 -4.14 -1.84
N GLY A 59 0.05 -4.03 -1.76
CA GLY A 59 0.96 -4.54 -2.78
C GLY A 59 0.90 -3.76 -4.09
N PHE A 60 0.91 -2.43 -4.03
CA PHE A 60 1.00 -1.61 -5.25
C PHE A 60 2.21 -1.99 -6.11
N GLY A 61 2.01 -2.14 -7.42
CA GLY A 61 3.06 -2.52 -8.37
C GLY A 61 3.41 -4.01 -8.40
N PHE A 62 2.78 -4.85 -7.58
CA PHE A 62 2.95 -6.29 -7.59
C PHE A 62 1.73 -6.94 -8.25
N ALA A 63 1.95 -7.63 -9.39
CA ALA A 63 0.87 -8.26 -10.19
C ALA A 63 -0.31 -7.32 -10.47
N LYS A 64 -0.05 -6.08 -10.86
CA LYS A 64 -1.08 -5.07 -11.10
C LYS A 64 -0.72 -4.17 -12.28
N THR A 65 -1.65 -4.01 -13.22
CA THR A 65 -1.55 -3.00 -14.29
C THR A 65 -1.60 -1.58 -13.71
N LEU A 66 -1.31 -0.56 -14.53
CA LEU A 66 -1.51 0.84 -14.11
C LEU A 66 -2.94 1.06 -13.63
N GLN A 67 -3.94 0.61 -14.38
CA GLN A 67 -5.36 0.79 -14.04
C GLN A 67 -5.72 0.10 -12.73
N HIS A 68 -5.22 -1.12 -12.48
CA HIS A 68 -5.42 -1.82 -11.22
C HIS A 68 -4.82 -1.04 -10.04
N ASN A 69 -3.61 -0.51 -10.19
CA ASN A 69 -2.96 0.29 -9.15
C ASN A 69 -3.72 1.58 -8.84
N LEU A 70 -4.17 2.31 -9.87
CA LEU A 70 -4.92 3.55 -9.69
C LEU A 70 -6.29 3.30 -9.06
N SER A 71 -7.01 2.24 -9.50
CA SER A 71 -8.30 1.85 -8.92
C SER A 71 -8.16 1.45 -7.45
N LEU A 72 -7.21 0.58 -7.13
CA LEU A 72 -6.91 0.16 -5.77
C LEU A 72 -6.54 1.36 -4.88
N PHE A 73 -5.73 2.29 -5.39
CA PHE A 73 -5.34 3.49 -4.67
C PHE A 73 -6.54 4.43 -4.43
N LYS A 74 -7.40 4.60 -5.43
CA LYS A 74 -8.62 5.40 -5.34
C LYS A 74 -9.55 4.91 -4.22
N HIS A 75 -9.65 3.59 -4.06
CA HIS A 75 -10.58 2.93 -3.14
C HIS A 75 -9.90 2.28 -1.92
N MET A 76 -8.63 2.63 -1.63
CA MET A 76 -7.86 1.98 -0.55
C MET A 76 -8.48 2.13 0.83
N GLU A 77 -9.31 3.16 1.05
CA GLU A 77 -10.03 3.36 2.31
C GLU A 77 -10.96 2.19 2.67
N VAL A 78 -11.43 1.43 1.69
CA VAL A 78 -12.24 0.20 1.93
C VAL A 78 -11.44 -0.82 2.77
N LEU A 79 -10.11 -0.86 2.61
CA LEU A 79 -9.25 -1.77 3.37
C LEU A 79 -9.15 -1.40 4.85
N HIS A 80 -9.53 -0.17 5.26
CA HIS A 80 -9.59 0.21 6.67
C HIS A 80 -10.64 -0.59 7.46
N ALA A 81 -11.70 -1.08 6.79
CA ALA A 81 -12.70 -1.95 7.41
C ALA A 81 -12.08 -3.25 7.98
N LEU A 82 -10.88 -3.63 7.53
CA LEU A 82 -10.12 -4.75 8.09
C LEU A 82 -9.50 -4.44 9.47
N GLY A 83 -9.58 -3.17 9.91
CA GLY A 83 -9.20 -2.73 11.26
C GLY A 83 -7.70 -2.82 11.55
N ARG A 84 -6.83 -2.86 10.55
CA ARG A 84 -5.37 -2.92 10.70
C ARG A 84 -4.69 -1.73 10.05
N PRO A 85 -3.49 -1.30 10.56
CA PRO A 85 -2.72 -0.25 9.92
C PRO A 85 -2.38 -0.59 8.47
N LEU A 86 -2.58 0.37 7.54
CA LEU A 86 -2.16 0.21 6.15
C LEU A 86 -0.75 0.77 5.95
N LEU A 87 0.11 -0.04 5.30
CA LEU A 87 1.38 0.37 4.76
C LEU A 87 1.24 0.62 3.25
N VAL A 88 1.70 1.77 2.78
CA VAL A 88 1.68 2.15 1.38
C VAL A 88 3.10 2.38 0.87
N GLY A 89 3.52 1.60 -0.14
CA GLY A 89 4.82 1.70 -0.77
C GLY A 89 4.69 1.95 -2.28
N VAL A 90 4.58 3.20 -2.71
CA VAL A 90 4.41 3.60 -4.13
C VAL A 90 5.60 4.40 -4.68
N SER A 91 6.52 4.83 -3.82
CA SER A 91 7.65 5.69 -4.19
C SER A 91 8.47 5.12 -5.35
N ARG A 92 8.68 5.94 -6.38
CA ARG A 92 9.42 5.65 -7.62
C ARG A 92 8.89 4.49 -8.46
N LYS A 93 7.72 3.90 -8.11
CA LYS A 93 7.14 2.75 -8.82
C LYS A 93 6.71 3.09 -10.25
N SER A 94 6.61 2.04 -11.09
CA SER A 94 6.26 2.14 -12.51
C SER A 94 4.93 2.83 -12.76
N MET A 95 3.95 2.68 -11.86
CA MET A 95 2.65 3.34 -11.97
C MET A 95 2.76 4.88 -12.07
N ILE A 96 3.72 5.50 -11.34
CA ILE A 96 3.99 6.94 -11.44
C ILE A 96 4.59 7.27 -12.81
N GLY A 97 5.58 6.47 -13.24
CA GLY A 97 6.22 6.66 -14.54
C GLY A 97 5.26 6.54 -15.71
N GLN A 98 4.35 5.54 -15.66
CA GLN A 98 3.33 5.34 -16.69
C GLN A 98 2.28 6.44 -16.69
N ALA A 99 1.81 6.88 -15.52
CA ALA A 99 0.79 7.93 -15.42
C ALA A 99 1.30 9.31 -15.85
N LEU A 100 2.58 9.62 -15.59
CA LEU A 100 3.17 10.95 -15.83
C LEU A 100 4.12 11.00 -17.03
N ASN A 101 4.37 9.85 -17.68
CA ASN A 101 5.40 9.69 -18.71
C ASN A 101 6.78 10.18 -18.22
N ARG A 102 7.23 9.65 -17.05
CA ARG A 102 8.48 10.06 -16.40
C ARG A 102 9.42 8.89 -16.12
N PRO A 103 10.73 9.04 -16.41
CA PRO A 103 11.74 8.06 -16.01
C PRO A 103 11.86 8.00 -14.48
N VAL A 104 12.49 6.95 -13.96
CA VAL A 104 12.54 6.66 -12.51
C VAL A 104 13.13 7.81 -11.68
N GLY A 105 14.12 8.52 -12.19
CA GLY A 105 14.77 9.66 -11.50
C GLY A 105 13.91 10.92 -11.41
N GLU A 106 12.81 11.01 -12.17
CA GLU A 106 11.93 12.17 -12.22
C GLU A 106 10.57 11.93 -11.56
N ARG A 107 10.44 10.87 -10.74
CA ARG A 107 9.16 10.47 -10.13
C ARG A 107 8.91 11.06 -8.75
N LEU A 108 9.79 11.93 -8.24
CA LEU A 108 9.68 12.51 -6.90
C LEU A 108 8.32 13.17 -6.68
N HIS A 109 7.94 14.13 -7.51
CA HIS A 109 6.69 14.89 -7.34
C HIS A 109 5.44 13.99 -7.39
N GLY A 110 5.41 13.01 -8.31
CA GLY A 110 4.34 12.01 -8.34
C GLY A 110 4.32 11.13 -7.08
N GLY A 111 5.50 10.80 -6.56
CA GLY A 111 5.64 10.07 -5.29
C GLY A 111 5.10 10.87 -4.11
N LEU A 112 5.43 12.16 -4.00
CA LEU A 112 4.94 13.06 -2.95
C LEU A 112 3.42 13.27 -3.04
N ALA A 113 2.86 13.42 -4.24
CA ALA A 113 1.42 13.53 -4.45
C ALA A 113 0.68 12.27 -3.94
N LEU A 114 1.19 11.08 -4.27
CA LEU A 114 0.62 9.83 -3.78
C LEU A 114 0.84 9.65 -2.27
N ALA A 115 1.97 10.10 -1.71
CA ALA A 115 2.20 10.07 -0.26
C ALA A 115 1.20 10.96 0.49
N ALA A 116 0.93 12.18 -0.03
CA ALA A 116 -0.08 13.09 0.50
C ALA A 116 -1.47 12.44 0.49
N LEU A 117 -1.88 11.92 -0.65
CA LEU A 117 -3.18 11.25 -0.81
C LEU A 117 -3.30 10.01 0.08
N ALA A 118 -2.23 9.20 0.19
CA ALA A 118 -2.24 8.02 1.05
C ALA A 118 -2.38 8.39 2.52
N SER A 119 -1.66 9.43 2.99
CA SER A 119 -1.77 9.95 4.35
C SER A 119 -3.19 10.45 4.63
N PHE A 120 -3.74 11.30 3.77
CA PHE A 120 -5.10 11.82 3.88
C PHE A 120 -6.17 10.70 3.86
N LYS A 121 -5.93 9.63 3.08
CA LYS A 121 -6.76 8.42 3.05
C LYS A 121 -6.49 7.47 4.23
N GLY A 122 -5.71 7.86 5.24
CA GLY A 122 -5.52 7.13 6.49
C GLY A 122 -4.42 6.05 6.48
N ALA A 123 -3.52 6.03 5.50
CA ALA A 123 -2.32 5.18 5.59
C ALA A 123 -1.51 5.56 6.83
N ARG A 124 -1.09 4.55 7.60
CA ARG A 124 -0.32 4.76 8.83
C ARG A 124 1.18 4.61 8.65
N ILE A 125 1.61 3.95 7.58
CA ILE A 125 3.01 3.72 7.28
C ILE A 125 3.23 4.01 5.80
N LEU A 126 4.19 4.87 5.49
CA LEU A 126 4.63 5.15 4.12
C LEU A 126 6.04 4.61 3.94
N ARG A 127 6.24 3.71 2.98
CA ARG A 127 7.55 3.20 2.61
C ARG A 127 8.05 3.93 1.37
N VAL A 128 9.09 4.74 1.55
CA VAL A 128 9.55 5.71 0.54
C VAL A 128 11.08 5.69 0.38
N HIS A 129 11.57 6.23 -0.74
CA HIS A 129 12.98 6.50 -0.98
C HIS A 129 13.36 7.91 -0.54
N ASP A 130 12.48 8.88 -0.78
CA ASP A 130 12.71 10.31 -0.59
C ASP A 130 12.09 10.71 0.77
N VAL A 131 12.81 10.34 1.87
CA VAL A 131 12.26 10.40 3.24
C VAL A 131 12.05 11.83 3.71
N ALA A 132 13.02 12.72 3.52
CA ALA A 132 12.95 14.10 4.03
C ALA A 132 11.74 14.84 3.42
N GLU A 133 11.61 14.77 2.10
CA GLU A 133 10.54 15.41 1.34
C GLU A 133 9.15 14.81 1.71
N THR A 134 9.10 13.50 1.95
CA THR A 134 7.85 12.84 2.38
C THR A 134 7.47 13.21 3.80
N VAL A 135 8.43 13.37 4.71
CA VAL A 135 8.16 13.83 6.10
C VAL A 135 7.54 15.22 6.10
N ASP A 136 8.03 16.14 5.27
CA ASP A 136 7.45 17.48 5.15
C ASP A 136 6.01 17.43 4.65
N VAL A 137 5.72 16.59 3.66
CA VAL A 137 4.35 16.36 3.16
C VAL A 137 3.44 15.83 4.27
N VAL A 138 3.85 14.81 5.01
CA VAL A 138 3.03 14.21 6.08
C VAL A 138 2.79 15.21 7.21
N ARG A 139 3.81 15.98 7.60
CA ARG A 139 3.67 17.05 8.62
C ARG A 139 2.70 18.13 8.16
N MET A 140 2.73 18.51 6.88
CA MET A 140 1.81 19.51 6.34
C MET A 140 0.36 19.01 6.36
N ILE A 141 0.13 17.73 5.98
CA ILE A 141 -1.20 17.11 6.08
C ILE A 141 -1.69 17.12 7.53
N ALA A 142 -0.87 16.66 8.48
CA ALA A 142 -1.23 16.63 9.90
C ALA A 142 -1.55 18.03 10.44
N ALA A 143 -0.80 19.06 10.02
CA ALA A 143 -1.07 20.44 10.42
C ALA A 143 -2.42 20.94 9.90
N VAL A 144 -2.78 20.59 8.65
CA VAL A 144 -4.10 20.93 8.08
C VAL A 144 -5.24 20.20 8.80
N GLU A 145 -5.06 18.89 9.07
CA GLU A 145 -6.08 18.09 9.75
C GLU A 145 -6.30 18.49 11.21
N SER A 146 -5.29 19.10 11.86
CA SER A 146 -5.37 19.57 13.25
C SER A 146 -5.81 21.04 13.39
N ALA A 147 -6.02 21.76 12.29
CA ALA A 147 -6.48 23.14 12.33
C ALA A 147 -7.95 23.21 12.80
N GLU A 148 -8.23 24.16 13.73
CA GLU A 148 -9.57 24.45 14.26
C GLU A 148 -10.41 25.29 13.26
#